data_f0956f9ce69464045e1bcd6be8a76287
#
_entry.id   f0956f9ce69464045e1bcd6be8a76287
#
_cell.length_a   1.000
_cell.length_b   1.000
_cell.length_c   1.000
_cell.angle_alpha   90.00
_cell.angle_beta   90.00
_cell.angle_gamma   90.00
#
_symmetry.space_group_name_H-M   'P 1'
#
loop_
_entity.id
_entity.type
_entity.pdbx_description
1 polymer ?
#
loop_
_entity_poly.entity_id
_entity_poly.type
_entity_poly.pdbx_seq_one_letter_code
_entity_poly.pdbx_strand_id
1 'polypeptide(L)' 'HLPQIAAMGSRHYRVYKTDESDSTTSHIVSLSKEERIEELARMLSGSTLTQAAIDNARALLGIA' A
#
# COMPACT_ATOMS: atom_id res chain seq x y z
N HIS A 1 8.85 -2.53 4.07
CA HIS A 1 9.60 -2.74 2.84
C HIS A 1 9.83 -1.44 2.09
N LEU A 2 10.89 -1.41 1.31
CA LEU A 2 11.16 -0.26 0.44
C LEU A 2 10.13 -0.20 -0.69
N PRO A 3 9.71 1.02 -1.10
CA PRO A 3 8.72 1.18 -2.17
C PRO A 3 9.06 0.45 -3.47
N GLN A 4 10.32 0.45 -3.86
CA GLN A 4 10.78 -0.22 -5.07
C GLN A 4 10.56 -1.74 -5.00
N ILE A 5 10.77 -2.33 -3.84
CA ILE A 5 10.53 -3.76 -3.63
C ILE A 5 9.04 -4.06 -3.63
N ALA A 6 8.23 -3.22 -2.98
CA ALA A 6 6.78 -3.36 -2.98
C ALA A 6 6.20 -3.27 -4.39
N ALA A 7 6.75 -2.39 -5.24
CA ALA A 7 6.30 -2.22 -6.62
C ALA A 7 6.61 -3.43 -7.51
N MET A 8 7.58 -4.26 -7.17
CA MET A 8 7.96 -5.44 -7.96
C MET A 8 6.97 -6.58 -7.84
N GLY A 9 6.18 -6.62 -6.78
CA GLY A 9 5.18 -7.67 -6.59
C GLY A 9 4.01 -7.54 -7.55
N SER A 10 3.52 -8.68 -8.07
CA SER A 10 2.36 -8.69 -8.97
C SER A 10 1.04 -8.54 -8.21
N ARG A 11 1.03 -8.83 -6.92
CA ARG A 11 -0.14 -8.70 -6.04
C ARG A 11 0.29 -8.11 -4.72
N HIS A 12 -0.55 -7.25 -4.16
CA HIS A 12 -0.33 -6.67 -2.86
C HIS A 12 -1.44 -7.07 -1.90
N TYR A 13 -1.04 -7.35 -0.66
CA TYR A 13 -1.96 -7.65 0.43
C TYR A 13 -1.67 -6.69 1.57
N ARG A 14 -2.72 -6.26 2.23
CA ARG A 14 -2.61 -5.47 3.43
C ARG A 14 -2.91 -6.37 4.63
N VAL A 15 -2.02 -6.35 5.60
CA VAL A 15 -2.21 -7.05 6.87
C VAL A 15 -2.41 -6.00 7.95
N TYR A 16 -3.49 -6.11 8.69
CA TYR A 16 -3.77 -5.21 9.80
C TYR A 16 -4.41 -5.97 10.95
N LYS A 17 -4.32 -5.40 12.13
CA LYS A 17 -4.89 -5.98 13.33
C LYS A 17 -5.92 -5.04 13.92
N THR A 18 -7.02 -5.62 14.39
CA THR A 18 -8.03 -4.89 15.16
C THR A 18 -8.07 -5.43 16.56
N ASP A 19 -8.10 -4.52 17.55
CA ASP A 19 -8.28 -4.87 18.94
C ASP A 19 -9.75 -4.71 19.30
N GLU A 20 -10.38 -5.79 19.72
CA GLU A 20 -11.76 -5.77 20.16
C GLU A 20 -11.83 -6.35 21.58
N SER A 21 -12.19 -5.50 22.55
CA SER A 21 -12.33 -5.90 23.95
C SER A 21 -11.15 -6.72 24.46
N ASP A 22 -11.27 -8.04 24.45
CA ASP A 22 -10.26 -8.95 24.98
C ASP A 22 -9.52 -9.74 23.90
N SER A 23 -9.70 -9.39 22.62
CA SER A 23 -9.07 -10.14 21.53
C SER A 23 -8.50 -9.22 20.46
N THR A 24 -7.42 -9.70 19.82
CA THR A 24 -6.82 -9.06 18.66
C THR A 24 -7.05 -9.97 17.46
N THR A 25 -7.63 -9.40 16.40
CA THR A 25 -7.88 -10.14 15.17
C THR A 25 -6.97 -9.63 14.07
N SER A 26 -6.30 -10.55 13.38
CA SER A 26 -5.47 -10.22 12.21
C SER A 26 -6.30 -10.37 10.94
N HIS A 27 -6.13 -9.43 10.03
CA HIS A 27 -6.84 -9.41 8.75
C HIS A 27 -5.85 -9.35 7.60
N ILE A 28 -6.13 -10.09 6.53
CA ILE A 28 -5.36 -10.05 5.30
C ILE A 28 -6.33 -9.69 4.17
N VAL A 29 -6.03 -8.59 3.47
CA VAL A 29 -6.90 -8.09 2.41
C VAL A 29 -6.08 -7.94 1.14
N SER A 30 -6.58 -8.49 0.04
CA SER A 30 -5.98 -8.26 -1.28
C SER A 30 -6.29 -6.84 -1.74
N LEU A 31 -5.29 -6.13 -2.23
CA LEU A 31 -5.45 -4.75 -2.66
C LEU A 31 -5.83 -4.66 -4.13
N SER A 32 -6.77 -3.78 -4.44
CA SER A 32 -7.09 -3.40 -5.82
C SER A 32 -5.95 -2.59 -6.42
N LYS A 33 -6.01 -2.33 -7.72
CA LYS A 33 -5.02 -1.52 -8.43
C LYS A 33 -4.90 -0.12 -7.81
N GLU A 34 -6.02 0.52 -7.52
CA GLU A 34 -6.05 1.85 -6.91
C GLU A 34 -5.49 1.82 -5.49
N GLU A 35 -5.83 0.80 -4.74
CA GLU A 35 -5.31 0.62 -3.37
C GLU A 35 -3.81 0.36 -3.37
N ARG A 36 -3.30 -0.39 -4.35
CA ARG A 36 -1.84 -0.58 -4.53
C ARG A 36 -1.14 0.74 -4.75
N ILE A 37 -1.68 1.57 -5.63
CA ILE A 37 -1.13 2.89 -5.93
C ILE A 37 -1.09 3.73 -4.65
N GLU A 38 -2.19 3.78 -3.90
CA GLU A 38 -2.27 4.57 -2.68
C GLU A 38 -1.30 4.08 -1.60
N GLU A 39 -1.23 2.77 -1.37
CA GLU A 39 -0.30 2.23 -0.36
C GLU A 39 1.15 2.50 -0.73
N LEU A 40 1.51 2.32 -2.00
CA LEU A 40 2.86 2.60 -2.47
C LEU A 40 3.16 4.11 -2.37
N ALA A 41 2.19 4.96 -2.71
CA ALA A 41 2.35 6.40 -2.59
C ALA A 41 2.58 6.82 -1.14
N ARG A 42 1.89 6.23 -0.19
CA ARG A 42 2.12 6.49 1.24
C ARG A 42 3.51 6.06 1.69
N MET A 43 4.02 4.95 1.17
CA MET A 43 5.40 4.52 1.44
C MET A 43 6.42 5.53 0.94
N LEU A 44 6.15 6.18 -0.20
CA LEU A 44 7.04 7.17 -0.81
C LEU A 44 6.99 8.52 -0.08
N SER A 45 5.82 8.93 0.40
CA SER A 45 5.62 10.25 0.99
C SER A 45 5.53 10.25 2.52
N GLY A 46 5.59 9.09 3.15
CA GLY A 46 5.31 8.94 4.57
C GLY A 46 3.81 8.81 4.82
N SER A 47 3.27 9.59 5.76
CA SER A 47 1.87 9.45 6.16
C SER A 47 0.89 10.24 5.31
N THR A 48 1.37 11.27 4.58
CA THR A 48 0.51 12.15 3.79
C THR A 48 0.50 11.72 2.33
N LEU A 49 -0.69 11.49 1.79
CA LEU A 49 -0.85 11.13 0.39
C LEU A 49 -0.82 12.39 -0.48
N THR A 50 0.23 12.54 -1.28
CA THR A 50 0.39 13.69 -2.19
C THR A 50 0.21 13.24 -3.63
N GLN A 51 -0.14 14.18 -4.51
CA GLN A 51 -0.27 13.87 -5.94
C GLN A 51 1.06 13.44 -6.54
N ALA A 52 2.16 14.07 -6.13
CA ALA A 52 3.50 13.68 -6.59
C ALA A 52 3.83 12.24 -6.20
N ALA A 53 3.48 11.82 -5.00
CA ALA A 53 3.69 10.44 -4.54
C ALA A 53 2.82 9.46 -5.32
N ILE A 54 1.58 9.82 -5.63
CA ILE A 54 0.69 9.01 -6.46
C ILE A 54 1.28 8.81 -7.85
N ASP A 55 1.73 9.89 -8.47
CA ASP A 55 2.33 9.84 -9.81
C ASP A 55 3.60 8.97 -9.81
N ASN A 56 4.43 9.11 -8.78
CA ASN A 56 5.63 8.30 -8.63
C ASN A 56 5.29 6.83 -8.41
N ALA A 57 4.29 6.54 -7.59
CA ALA A 57 3.82 5.17 -7.36
C ALA A 57 3.33 4.53 -8.67
N ARG A 58 2.56 5.27 -9.47
CA ARG A 58 2.09 4.79 -10.77
C ARG A 58 3.25 4.47 -11.70
N ALA A 59 4.27 5.32 -11.72
CA ALA A 59 5.47 5.09 -12.52
C ALA A 59 6.21 3.82 -12.09
N LEU A 60 6.39 3.62 -10.79
CA LEU A 60 7.04 2.42 -10.25
C LEU A 60 6.27 1.15 -10.56
N LEU A 61 4.95 1.21 -10.57
CA LEU A 61 4.08 0.07 -10.89
C LEU A 61 3.92 -0.13 -12.40
N GLY A 62 4.45 0.76 -13.22
CA GLY A 62 4.29 0.71 -14.67
C GLY A 62 2.88 1.06 -15.15
N ILE A 63 2.16 1.86 -14.39
CA ILE A 63 0.79 2.29 -14.70
C ILE A 63 0.82 3.74 -15.17
N ALA A 64 0.28 3.96 -16.36
CA ALA A 64 0.21 5.31 -16.93
C ALA A 64 -0.86 6.18 -16.23
#